data_8c47c68d85e4a08382ece1091c9598d2
#
_entry.id   8c47c68d85e4a08382ece1091c9598d2
#
_cell.length_a   1.000
_cell.length_b   1.000
_cell.length_c   1.000
_cell.angle_alpha   90.00
_cell.angle_beta   90.00
_cell.angle_gamma   90.00
#
_symmetry.space_group_name_H-M   'P 1'
#
loop_
_entity.id
_entity.type
_entity.pdbx_description
1 polymer ?
#
loop_
_entity_poly.entity_id
_entity_poly.type
_entity_poly.pdbx_seq_one_letter_code
_entity_poly.pdbx_strand_id
1 'polypeptide(L)'
;MADRKPRIVIVGAGFGGVKLAKLFAKENVNVTLVDRHNFHLFQPLLYQVSTAVLSTDEIAYPVRTFFRENKNVEFFMAKAQGVDKDRKVLLTNHGEIAYDYLILAAGATTNFFGMENVEKYSYGMKTLQEAVHIRNHVLHM
;
A
#
# COMPACT_ATOMS: atom_id res chain seq x y z
N MET A 1 31.65 9.23 -16.31
CA MET A 1 30.19 8.91 -16.38
C MET A 1 29.57 9.43 -15.10
N ALA A 2 28.62 10.34 -15.15
CA ALA A 2 27.95 10.79 -13.94
C ALA A 2 27.26 9.58 -13.29
N ASP A 3 27.58 9.33 -12.04
CA ASP A 3 27.09 8.19 -11.27
C ASP A 3 25.57 8.36 -11.06
N ARG A 4 24.77 7.76 -11.94
CA ARG A 4 23.32 7.85 -11.89
C ARG A 4 22.83 7.13 -10.65
N LYS A 5 22.11 7.82 -9.75
CA LYS A 5 21.53 7.22 -8.57
C LYS A 5 20.64 6.02 -8.95
N PRO A 6 20.77 4.88 -8.28
CA PRO A 6 19.90 3.73 -8.48
C PRO A 6 18.42 4.10 -8.28
N ARG A 7 17.54 3.56 -9.13
CA ARG A 7 16.09 3.71 -9.02
C ARG A 7 15.51 2.50 -8.32
N ILE A 8 14.97 2.70 -7.15
CA ILE A 8 14.29 1.67 -6.36
C ILE A 8 12.79 1.89 -6.46
N VAL A 9 12.05 0.92 -6.97
CA VAL A 9 10.59 0.94 -6.99
C VAL A 9 10.09 -0.01 -5.91
N ILE A 10 9.21 0.48 -5.03
CA ILE A 10 8.58 -0.28 -3.94
C ILE A 10 7.08 -0.33 -4.20
N VAL A 11 6.51 -1.53 -4.34
CA VAL A 11 5.07 -1.73 -4.54
C VAL A 11 4.41 -2.05 -3.20
N GLY A 12 3.52 -1.17 -2.76
CA GLY A 12 2.78 -1.26 -1.52
C GLY A 12 3.25 -0.28 -0.45
N ALA A 13 2.35 0.62 0.00
CA ALA A 13 2.58 1.58 1.08
C ALA A 13 2.08 1.08 2.45
N GLY A 14 2.07 -0.24 2.65
CA GLY A 14 1.86 -0.87 3.95
C GLY A 14 3.08 -0.72 4.88
N PHE A 15 3.11 -1.47 5.99
CA PHE A 15 4.19 -1.41 6.98
C PHE A 15 5.58 -1.63 6.37
N GLY A 16 5.72 -2.67 5.53
CA GLY A 16 7.00 -3.01 4.90
C GLY A 16 7.48 -1.93 3.94
N GLY A 17 6.60 -1.51 3.02
CA GLY A 17 6.96 -0.53 2.00
C GLY A 17 7.29 0.85 2.57
N VAL A 18 6.48 1.37 3.49
CA VAL A 18 6.76 2.65 4.16
C VAL A 18 8.05 2.58 4.98
N LYS A 19 8.29 1.47 5.69
CA LYS A 19 9.53 1.28 6.46
C LYS A 19 10.76 1.30 5.58
N LEU A 20 10.72 0.57 4.45
CA LEU A 20 11.82 0.53 3.49
C LEU A 20 12.04 1.88 2.82
N ALA A 21 10.96 2.56 2.39
CA ALA A 21 11.07 3.89 1.81
C ALA A 21 11.72 4.89 2.78
N LYS A 22 11.39 4.83 4.09
CA LYS A 22 12.03 5.65 5.14
C LYS A 22 13.51 5.33 5.33
N LEU A 23 13.93 4.07 5.18
CA LEU A 23 15.34 3.69 5.25
C LEU A 23 16.11 4.22 4.04
N PHE A 24 15.58 3.98 2.83
CA PHE A 24 16.19 4.45 1.59
C PHE A 24 16.15 5.97 1.41
N ALA A 25 15.26 6.67 2.10
CA ALA A 25 15.24 8.14 2.11
C ALA A 25 16.55 8.77 2.61
N LYS A 26 17.34 8.01 3.38
CA LYS A 26 18.64 8.43 3.92
C LYS A 26 19.83 8.06 3.02
N GLU A 27 19.58 7.32 1.96
CA GLU A 27 20.58 6.76 1.06
C GLU A 27 20.67 7.55 -0.26
N ASN A 28 21.78 7.38 -0.96
CA ASN A 28 22.01 8.05 -2.25
C ASN A 28 21.31 7.30 -3.42
N VAL A 29 19.99 7.16 -3.33
CA VAL A 29 19.12 6.46 -4.29
C VAL A 29 17.88 7.29 -4.60
N ASN A 30 17.19 6.99 -5.70
CA ASN A 30 15.85 7.51 -6.00
C ASN A 30 14.82 6.44 -5.70
N VAL A 31 13.80 6.75 -4.89
CA VAL A 31 12.76 5.81 -4.48
C VAL A 31 11.43 6.24 -5.07
N THR A 32 10.74 5.32 -5.74
CA THR A 32 9.32 5.48 -6.11
C THR A 32 8.50 4.48 -5.31
N LEU A 33 7.69 4.98 -4.38
CA LEU A 33 6.74 4.18 -3.60
C LEU A 33 5.40 4.17 -4.34
N VAL A 34 4.96 3.00 -4.78
CA VAL A 34 3.73 2.81 -5.57
C VAL A 34 2.66 2.14 -4.74
N ASP A 35 1.48 2.74 -4.64
CA ASP A 35 0.30 2.11 -4.03
C ASP A 35 -0.97 2.59 -4.73
N ARG A 36 -1.99 1.76 -4.74
CA ARG A 36 -3.33 2.10 -5.26
C ARG A 36 -4.10 3.07 -4.38
N HIS A 37 -3.73 3.17 -3.10
CA HIS A 37 -4.32 4.04 -2.09
C HIS A 37 -3.37 5.16 -1.70
N ASN A 38 -3.88 6.36 -1.52
CA ASN A 38 -3.12 7.53 -1.08
C ASN A 38 -2.86 7.54 0.44
N PHE A 39 -3.10 6.46 1.15
CA PHE A 39 -2.95 6.41 2.60
C PHE A 39 -2.25 5.13 3.06
N HIS A 40 -1.49 5.26 4.13
CA HIS A 40 -0.98 4.16 4.92
C HIS A 40 -2.01 3.77 5.96
N LEU A 41 -2.45 2.52 5.96
CA LEU A 41 -3.42 1.99 6.89
C LEU A 41 -2.73 1.30 8.06
N PHE A 42 -3.04 1.73 9.29
CA PHE A 42 -2.62 1.02 10.49
C PHE A 42 -3.58 -0.16 10.78
N GLN A 43 -3.40 -1.25 10.04
CA GLN A 43 -4.27 -2.43 10.07
C GLN A 43 -4.59 -3.00 11.45
N PRO A 44 -3.67 -3.01 12.46
CA PRO A 44 -3.97 -3.54 13.78
C PRO A 44 -5.16 -2.88 14.48
N LEU A 45 -5.56 -1.67 14.10
CA LEU A 45 -6.68 -0.93 14.68
C LEU A 45 -7.97 -1.02 13.84
N LEU A 46 -8.03 -1.82 12.77
CA LEU A 46 -9.24 -1.98 11.97
C LEU A 46 -10.45 -2.45 12.79
N TYR A 47 -10.22 -3.30 13.79
CA TYR A 47 -11.30 -3.77 14.68
C TYR A 47 -11.95 -2.63 15.46
N GLN A 48 -11.20 -1.59 15.82
CA GLN A 48 -11.76 -0.42 16.50
C GLN A 48 -12.61 0.45 15.57
N VAL A 49 -12.27 0.50 14.29
CA VAL A 49 -13.14 1.13 13.28
C VAL A 49 -14.41 0.32 13.08
N SER A 50 -14.29 -1.02 13.00
CA SER A 50 -15.46 -1.90 12.81
C SER A 50 -16.43 -1.89 14.00
N THR A 51 -15.97 -1.55 15.20
CA THR A 51 -16.78 -1.39 16.41
C THR A 51 -17.15 0.06 16.73
N ALA A 52 -16.92 0.99 15.80
CA ALA A 52 -17.20 2.43 15.92
C ALA A 52 -16.46 3.13 17.09
N VAL A 53 -15.36 2.55 17.60
CA VAL A 53 -14.52 3.16 18.65
C VAL A 53 -13.60 4.23 18.06
N LEU A 54 -13.03 3.98 16.86
CA LEU A 54 -12.17 4.93 16.15
C LEU A 54 -12.81 5.33 14.81
N SER A 55 -12.52 6.56 14.39
CA SER A 55 -12.83 7.02 13.04
C SER A 55 -11.78 6.52 12.02
N THR A 56 -12.10 6.57 10.75
CA THR A 56 -11.21 6.07 9.69
C THR A 56 -9.94 6.89 9.54
N ASP A 57 -9.99 8.19 9.79
CA ASP A 57 -8.88 9.12 9.69
C ASP A 57 -7.84 8.96 10.81
N GLU A 58 -8.23 8.36 11.94
CA GLU A 58 -7.31 8.07 13.05
C GLU A 58 -6.35 6.93 12.73
N ILE A 59 -6.66 6.08 11.75
CA ILE A 59 -5.84 4.91 11.38
C ILE A 59 -5.34 4.94 9.92
N ALA A 60 -5.76 5.93 9.13
CA ALA A 60 -5.41 6.07 7.72
C ALA A 60 -4.66 7.40 7.50
N TYR A 61 -3.34 7.34 7.34
CA TYR A 61 -2.48 8.51 7.20
C TYR A 61 -2.06 8.72 5.73
N PRO A 62 -2.15 9.96 5.18
CA PRO A 62 -1.71 10.24 3.83
C PRO A 62 -0.23 9.89 3.63
N VAL A 63 0.08 9.04 2.63
CA VAL A 63 1.45 8.54 2.40
C VAL A 63 2.43 9.68 2.12
N ARG A 64 2.01 10.68 1.35
CA ARG A 64 2.86 11.83 1.01
C ARG A 64 3.36 12.62 2.21
N THR A 65 2.62 12.61 3.32
CA THR A 65 3.01 13.30 4.55
C THR A 65 4.29 12.71 5.15
N PHE A 66 4.51 11.40 5.02
CA PHE A 66 5.71 10.75 5.54
C PHE A 66 7.01 11.17 4.84
N PHE A 67 6.92 11.64 3.60
CA PHE A 67 8.09 11.89 2.75
C PHE A 67 8.19 13.35 2.27
N ARG A 68 7.43 14.27 2.88
CA ARG A 68 7.39 15.68 2.47
C ARG A 68 8.78 16.33 2.41
N GLU A 69 9.70 15.95 3.32
CA GLU A 69 11.04 16.49 3.40
C GLU A 69 12.09 15.67 2.61
N ASN A 70 11.71 14.51 2.09
CA ASN A 70 12.62 13.58 1.42
C ASN A 70 12.55 13.74 -0.10
N LYS A 71 13.42 14.60 -0.66
CA LYS A 71 13.44 14.90 -2.10
C LYS A 71 13.74 13.71 -3.01
N ASN A 72 14.33 12.64 -2.47
CA ASN A 72 14.66 11.42 -3.20
C ASN A 72 13.59 10.32 -3.09
N VAL A 73 12.46 10.58 -2.40
CA VAL A 73 11.33 9.66 -2.30
C VAL A 73 10.10 10.29 -2.95
N GLU A 74 9.58 9.63 -3.97
CA GLU A 74 8.33 10.01 -4.65
C GLU A 74 7.25 8.98 -4.35
N PHE A 75 6.03 9.45 -4.05
CA PHE A 75 4.85 8.60 -3.96
C PHE A 75 4.05 8.69 -5.26
N PHE A 76 3.87 7.55 -5.91
CA PHE A 76 3.10 7.40 -7.14
C PHE A 76 1.83 6.58 -6.87
N MET A 77 0.68 7.23 -6.93
CA MET A 77 -0.60 6.57 -6.72
C MET A 77 -1.01 5.84 -8.00
N ALA A 78 -0.83 4.51 -8.00
CA ALA A 78 -1.18 3.65 -9.12
C ALA A 78 -1.40 2.21 -8.67
N LYS A 79 -2.19 1.46 -9.44
CA LYS A 79 -2.36 0.02 -9.29
C LYS A 79 -1.29 -0.69 -10.11
N ALA A 80 -0.40 -1.44 -9.46
CA ALA A 80 0.52 -2.36 -10.14
C ALA A 80 -0.27 -3.48 -10.83
N GLN A 81 0.05 -3.75 -12.09
CA GLN A 81 -0.63 -4.72 -12.93
C GLN A 81 0.28 -5.88 -13.35
N GLY A 82 1.59 -5.63 -13.46
CA GLY A 82 2.56 -6.63 -13.87
C GLY A 82 3.99 -6.12 -13.78
N VAL A 83 4.92 -7.01 -14.04
CA VAL A 83 6.36 -6.72 -14.06
C VAL A 83 6.98 -7.30 -15.31
N ASP A 84 7.61 -6.45 -16.12
CA ASP A 84 8.50 -6.87 -17.19
C ASP A 84 9.93 -6.92 -16.64
N LYS A 85 10.42 -8.14 -16.40
CA LYS A 85 11.73 -8.37 -15.79
C LYS A 85 12.89 -8.10 -16.75
N ASP A 86 12.67 -8.34 -18.04
CA ASP A 86 13.70 -8.19 -19.07
C ASP A 86 13.97 -6.71 -19.35
N ARG A 87 12.91 -5.92 -19.44
CA ARG A 87 12.98 -4.45 -19.59
C ARG A 87 13.19 -3.73 -18.25
N LYS A 88 13.09 -4.41 -17.11
CA LYS A 88 13.09 -3.85 -15.75
C LYS A 88 12.05 -2.72 -15.59
N VAL A 89 10.79 -3.05 -15.89
CA VAL A 89 9.67 -2.10 -15.87
C VAL A 89 8.54 -2.66 -15.02
N LEU A 90 8.01 -1.83 -14.12
CA LEU A 90 6.74 -2.07 -13.44
C LEU A 90 5.60 -1.52 -14.31
N LEU A 91 4.64 -2.37 -14.66
CA LEU A 91 3.44 -1.99 -15.40
C LEU A 91 2.37 -1.53 -14.43
N THR A 92 1.80 -0.35 -14.66
CA THR A 92 0.73 0.22 -13.84
C THR A 92 -0.44 0.69 -14.71
N ASN A 93 -1.58 0.96 -14.08
CA ASN A 93 -2.73 1.57 -14.76
C ASN A 93 -2.50 3.03 -15.20
N HIS A 94 -1.37 3.64 -14.83
CA HIS A 94 -0.98 5.01 -15.20
C HIS A 94 0.35 5.07 -15.97
N GLY A 95 0.75 3.95 -16.59
CA GLY A 95 1.96 3.84 -17.40
C GLY A 95 3.04 2.96 -16.77
N GLU A 96 4.20 3.00 -17.37
CA GLU A 96 5.35 2.16 -17.03
C GLU A 96 6.34 2.91 -16.13
N ILE A 97 6.88 2.23 -15.12
CA ILE A 97 7.90 2.77 -14.22
C ILE A 97 9.17 1.91 -14.32
N ALA A 98 10.23 2.48 -14.87
CA ALA A 98 11.50 1.78 -14.97
C ALA A 98 12.24 1.74 -13.63
N TYR A 99 12.85 0.60 -13.31
CA TYR A 99 13.57 0.39 -12.06
C TYR A 99 14.95 -0.24 -12.27
N ASP A 100 15.84 -0.05 -11.32
CA ASP A 100 17.07 -0.83 -11.19
C ASP A 100 16.85 -1.98 -10.18
N TYR A 101 16.08 -1.71 -9.12
CA TYR A 101 15.64 -2.66 -8.10
C TYR A 101 14.14 -2.53 -7.85
N LEU A 102 13.43 -3.66 -7.82
CA LEU A 102 12.00 -3.73 -7.52
C LEU A 102 11.77 -4.50 -6.22
N ILE A 103 10.99 -3.91 -5.32
CA ILE A 103 10.60 -4.52 -4.05
C ILE A 103 9.09 -4.69 -4.05
N LEU A 104 8.62 -5.91 -3.86
CA LEU A 104 7.20 -6.23 -3.77
C LEU A 104 6.80 -6.33 -2.29
N ALA A 105 6.08 -5.32 -1.80
CA ALA A 105 5.56 -5.21 -0.44
C ALA A 105 4.03 -5.08 -0.44
N ALA A 106 3.36 -5.77 -1.38
CA ALA A 106 1.93 -5.64 -1.67
C ALA A 106 0.98 -6.14 -0.55
N GLY A 107 1.53 -6.79 0.48
CA GLY A 107 0.76 -7.33 1.61
C GLY A 107 0.00 -8.61 1.26
N ALA A 108 -1.11 -8.84 1.95
CA ALA A 108 -1.95 -10.02 1.76
C ALA A 108 -3.44 -9.62 1.75
N THR A 109 -4.24 -10.44 1.11
CA THR A 109 -5.70 -10.36 1.12
C THR A 109 -6.31 -11.54 1.87
N THR A 110 -7.58 -11.45 2.23
CA THR A 110 -8.31 -12.60 2.77
C THR A 110 -8.40 -13.69 1.71
N ASN A 111 -8.11 -14.93 2.11
CA ASN A 111 -8.28 -16.08 1.24
C ASN A 111 -9.32 -17.02 1.87
N PHE A 112 -10.36 -17.32 1.15
CA PHE A 112 -11.45 -18.21 1.56
C PHE A 112 -11.27 -19.65 1.07
N PHE A 113 -10.11 -19.97 0.46
CA PHE A 113 -9.74 -21.32 -0.04
C PHE A 113 -10.79 -21.96 -0.95
N GLY A 114 -11.52 -21.15 -1.73
CA GLY A 114 -12.58 -21.63 -2.61
C GLY A 114 -13.89 -22.02 -1.88
N MET A 115 -14.02 -21.70 -0.60
CA MET A 115 -15.24 -21.94 0.17
C MET A 115 -16.24 -20.80 -0.07
N GLU A 116 -17.05 -20.92 -1.13
CA GLU A 116 -18.01 -19.88 -1.55
C GLU A 116 -19.00 -19.48 -0.46
N ASN A 117 -19.47 -20.46 0.34
CA ASN A 117 -20.38 -20.19 1.44
C ASN A 117 -19.70 -19.34 2.56
N VAL A 118 -18.42 -19.59 2.83
CA VAL A 118 -17.67 -18.77 3.82
C VAL A 118 -17.50 -17.35 3.30
N GLU A 119 -17.12 -17.17 2.04
CA GLU A 119 -17.01 -15.87 1.42
C GLU A 119 -18.33 -15.10 1.42
N LYS A 120 -19.45 -15.78 1.11
CA LYS A 120 -20.77 -15.18 1.04
C LYS A 120 -21.33 -14.74 2.41
N TYR A 121 -21.02 -15.47 3.48
CA TYR A 121 -21.61 -15.27 4.81
C TYR A 121 -20.62 -14.76 5.86
N SER A 122 -19.44 -14.30 5.45
CA SER A 122 -18.45 -13.71 6.35
C SER A 122 -18.01 -12.32 5.88
N TYR A 123 -17.43 -11.60 6.81
CA TYR A 123 -16.82 -10.29 6.52
C TYR A 123 -15.29 -10.41 6.60
N GLY A 124 -14.58 -9.89 5.59
CA GLY A 124 -13.16 -9.67 5.70
C GLY A 124 -12.87 -8.48 6.62
N MET A 125 -11.65 -8.44 7.19
CA MET A 125 -11.17 -7.30 7.98
C MET A 125 -9.68 -7.04 7.68
N LYS A 126 -9.39 -6.79 6.40
CA LYS A 126 -8.03 -6.47 5.90
C LYS A 126 -7.96 -5.07 5.32
N THR A 127 -9.08 -4.50 4.92
CA THR A 127 -9.18 -3.18 4.29
C THR A 127 -10.03 -2.25 5.13
N LEU A 128 -9.83 -0.94 4.92
CA LEU A 128 -10.63 0.09 5.59
C LEU A 128 -12.12 -0.03 5.20
N GLN A 129 -12.40 -0.34 3.93
CA GLN A 129 -13.75 -0.51 3.41
C GLN A 129 -14.48 -1.66 4.10
N GLU A 130 -13.80 -2.79 4.32
CA GLU A 130 -14.38 -3.94 5.03
C GLU A 130 -14.72 -3.59 6.48
N ALA A 131 -13.83 -2.89 7.19
CA ALA A 131 -14.09 -2.44 8.56
C ALA A 131 -15.29 -1.47 8.64
N VAL A 132 -15.39 -0.52 7.69
CA VAL A 132 -16.54 0.40 7.59
C VAL A 132 -17.81 -0.36 7.26
N HIS A 133 -17.76 -1.37 6.41
CA HIS A 133 -18.90 -2.21 6.07
C HIS A 133 -19.44 -2.97 7.30
N ILE A 134 -18.55 -3.59 8.08
CA ILE A 134 -18.90 -4.25 9.35
C ILE A 134 -19.55 -3.24 10.30
N ARG A 135 -18.91 -2.08 10.50
CA ARG A 135 -19.43 -1.02 11.37
C ARG A 135 -20.86 -0.62 10.99
N ASN A 136 -21.07 -0.35 9.72
CA ASN A 136 -22.39 0.07 9.24
C ASN A 136 -23.44 -1.04 9.42
N HIS A 137 -23.05 -2.30 9.18
CA HIS A 137 -23.94 -3.44 9.40
C HIS A 137 -24.37 -3.54 10.87
N VAL A 138 -23.42 -3.46 11.80
CA VAL A 138 -23.70 -3.53 13.26
C VAL A 138 -24.56 -2.36 13.74
N LEU A 139 -24.33 -1.15 13.24
CA LEU A 139 -25.08 0.03 13.66
C LEU A 139 -26.52 0.08 13.11
N HIS A 140 -26.82 -0.70 12.05
CA HIS A 140 -28.16 -0.79 11.44
C HIS A 140 -28.96 -2.02 11.87
N MET A 141 -28.43 -2.87 12.77
CA MET A 141 -29.14 -3.97 13.40
C MET A 141 -30.04 -3.50 14.54
#